data_8e318ead7b73d558f960f6de24a49904
#
_entry.id   8e318ead7b73d558f960f6de24a49904
#
_cell.length_a   1.000
_cell.length_b   1.000
_cell.length_c   1.000
_cell.angle_alpha   90.00
_cell.angle_beta   90.00
_cell.angle_gamma   90.00
#
_symmetry.space_group_name_H-M   'P 1'
#
loop_
_entity.id
_entity.type
_entity.pdbx_description
1 polymer ?
#
loop_
_entity_poly.entity_id
_entity_poly.type
_entity_poly.pdbx_seq_one_letter_code
_entity_poly.pdbx_strand_id
1 'polypeptide(L)'
;MSPRHRLVPRRAPACASRARTPRPAGLRARRRARGFSLIVAMLMLAVIGLASAAIMRNAVSGDQVANNNRLQTQASQYAQLALRFCIDQLQQAPELRVARVLPLATPPAWTTQRSWSDSGANLGHTLAAAEIGASVQPRVPPQCLAEATSLPDVYTVTARGFSSDFKADASTGATRTGSAVWVQATVHAPGEAPAPPGTVPPGRLSVRERTWQQLLTPPF
;
A
#
# COMPACT_ATOMS: atom_id res chain seq x y z
N MET A 1 -15.34 27.53 -24.68
CA MET A 1 -15.40 26.98 -26.04
C MET A 1 -15.62 25.49 -25.93
N SER A 2 -16.84 25.02 -26.19
CA SER A 2 -17.28 23.64 -26.01
C SER A 2 -17.58 23.02 -27.38
N PRO A 3 -17.01 21.89 -27.78
CA PRO A 3 -17.35 21.26 -29.05
C PRO A 3 -18.62 20.44 -28.91
N ARG A 4 -19.60 20.79 -29.73
CA ARG A 4 -20.88 20.08 -29.89
C ARG A 4 -20.65 18.80 -30.67
N HIS A 5 -20.87 17.64 -30.08
CA HIS A 5 -20.94 16.37 -30.78
C HIS A 5 -22.25 16.27 -31.59
N ARG A 6 -22.13 16.20 -32.92
CA ARG A 6 -23.23 15.90 -33.84
C ARG A 6 -23.53 14.40 -33.79
N LEU A 7 -24.77 14.07 -33.42
CA LEU A 7 -25.34 12.73 -33.55
C LEU A 7 -25.69 12.47 -35.02
N VAL A 8 -25.11 11.43 -35.59
CA VAL A 8 -25.42 10.90 -36.93
C VAL A 8 -26.55 9.87 -36.78
N PRO A 9 -27.67 10.00 -37.53
CA PRO A 9 -28.76 9.02 -37.46
C PRO A 9 -28.39 7.75 -38.20
N ARG A 10 -28.38 6.62 -37.51
CA ARG A 10 -28.25 5.28 -38.09
C ARG A 10 -29.56 4.91 -38.81
N ARG A 11 -29.49 4.72 -40.12
CA ARG A 11 -30.50 4.12 -40.98
C ARG A 11 -30.65 2.63 -40.65
N ALA A 12 -31.86 2.21 -40.33
CA ALA A 12 -32.24 0.82 -40.17
C ALA A 12 -32.33 0.12 -41.52
N PRO A 13 -31.87 -1.13 -41.68
CA PRO A 13 -32.07 -1.90 -42.89
C PRO A 13 -33.48 -2.49 -42.92
N ALA A 14 -34.15 -2.31 -44.05
CA ALA A 14 -35.47 -2.86 -44.37
C ALA A 14 -35.44 -4.40 -44.39
N CYS A 15 -36.32 -5.03 -43.60
CA CYS A 15 -36.58 -6.46 -43.69
C CYS A 15 -37.30 -6.83 -44.97
N ALA A 16 -36.58 -7.45 -45.92
CA ALA A 16 -37.18 -8.10 -47.09
C ALA A 16 -37.83 -9.44 -46.64
N SER A 17 -39.14 -9.49 -46.69
CA SER A 17 -39.93 -10.70 -46.48
C SER A 17 -39.70 -11.68 -47.65
N ARG A 18 -38.92 -12.74 -47.43
CA ARG A 18 -38.84 -13.88 -48.34
C ARG A 18 -40.02 -14.84 -48.09
N ALA A 19 -40.89 -14.96 -49.10
CA ALA A 19 -41.94 -15.94 -49.16
C ALA A 19 -41.37 -17.37 -49.00
N ARG A 20 -41.87 -18.10 -48.01
CA ARG A 20 -41.54 -19.50 -47.75
C ARG A 20 -42.40 -20.37 -48.69
N THR A 21 -41.78 -21.10 -49.60
CA THR A 21 -42.39 -22.24 -50.30
C THR A 21 -42.55 -23.41 -49.30
N PRO A 22 -43.72 -24.09 -49.29
CA PRO A 22 -43.96 -25.26 -48.46
C PRO A 22 -43.17 -26.45 -48.98
N ARG A 23 -42.22 -26.96 -48.17
CA ARG A 23 -41.52 -28.24 -48.43
C ARG A 23 -42.38 -29.39 -47.94
N PRO A 24 -42.47 -30.50 -48.75
CA PRO A 24 -43.26 -31.70 -48.38
C PRO A 24 -42.68 -32.34 -47.11
N ALA A 25 -43.60 -32.72 -46.19
CA ALA A 25 -43.30 -33.39 -44.96
C ALA A 25 -42.76 -34.80 -45.24
N GLY A 26 -41.44 -34.94 -45.29
CA GLY A 26 -40.77 -36.24 -45.24
C GLY A 26 -40.87 -36.75 -43.79
N LEU A 27 -41.60 -37.88 -43.62
CA LEU A 27 -41.62 -38.68 -42.41
C LEU A 27 -40.18 -39.15 -42.05
N ARG A 28 -39.46 -38.28 -41.30
CA ARG A 28 -38.22 -38.73 -40.71
C ARG A 28 -38.55 -39.65 -39.56
N ALA A 29 -38.23 -40.92 -39.73
CA ALA A 29 -38.20 -41.94 -38.70
C ALA A 29 -37.47 -41.37 -37.48
N ARG A 30 -38.21 -41.09 -36.42
CA ARG A 30 -37.65 -40.72 -35.10
C ARG A 30 -36.86 -41.93 -34.57
N ARG A 31 -35.62 -42.06 -35.00
CA ARG A 31 -34.69 -42.99 -34.35
C ARG A 31 -34.66 -42.65 -32.87
N ARG A 32 -35.14 -43.62 -32.08
CA ARG A 32 -35.10 -43.58 -30.61
C ARG A 32 -33.64 -43.56 -30.14
N ALA A 33 -33.03 -42.38 -30.06
CA ALA A 33 -31.82 -42.14 -29.31
C ALA A 33 -32.20 -41.98 -27.82
N ARG A 34 -32.81 -43.06 -27.25
CA ARG A 34 -33.15 -43.12 -25.84
C ARG A 34 -31.92 -43.59 -25.09
N GLY A 35 -31.34 -42.76 -24.25
CA GLY A 35 -30.29 -43.12 -23.28
C GLY A 35 -28.99 -42.32 -23.38
N PHE A 36 -28.55 -41.90 -24.58
CA PHE A 36 -27.28 -41.19 -24.75
C PHE A 36 -27.33 -39.71 -24.28
N SER A 37 -28.48 -39.07 -24.40
CA SER A 37 -28.59 -37.64 -24.02
C SER A 37 -28.44 -37.39 -22.50
N LEU A 38 -28.82 -38.36 -21.67
CA LEU A 38 -28.71 -38.23 -20.21
C LEU A 38 -27.23 -38.30 -19.79
N ILE A 39 -26.44 -39.19 -20.39
CA ILE A 39 -24.99 -39.31 -20.09
C ILE A 39 -24.25 -38.05 -20.53
N VAL A 40 -24.59 -37.53 -21.73
CA VAL A 40 -23.98 -36.27 -22.22
C VAL A 40 -24.36 -35.11 -21.33
N ALA A 41 -25.61 -34.99 -20.88
CA ALA A 41 -26.06 -33.96 -19.97
C ALA A 41 -25.33 -34.05 -18.61
N MET A 42 -25.17 -35.23 -18.04
CA MET A 42 -24.41 -35.42 -16.80
C MET A 42 -22.94 -35.05 -16.94
N LEU A 43 -22.29 -35.42 -18.05
CA LEU A 43 -20.91 -35.06 -18.32
C LEU A 43 -20.76 -33.55 -18.48
N MET A 44 -21.65 -32.88 -19.21
CA MET A 44 -21.62 -31.44 -19.34
C MET A 44 -21.82 -30.73 -17.99
N LEU A 45 -22.76 -31.18 -17.15
CA LEU A 45 -22.95 -30.64 -15.82
C LEU A 45 -21.72 -30.85 -14.93
N ALA A 46 -21.08 -32.00 -15.00
CA ALA A 46 -19.85 -32.26 -14.26
C ALA A 46 -18.70 -31.33 -14.70
N VAL A 47 -18.53 -31.13 -16.01
CA VAL A 47 -17.48 -30.23 -16.54
C VAL A 47 -17.77 -28.77 -16.15
N ILE A 48 -19.04 -28.31 -16.26
CA ILE A 48 -19.42 -26.96 -15.84
C ILE A 48 -19.22 -26.79 -14.33
N GLY A 49 -19.55 -27.79 -13.52
CA GLY A 49 -19.36 -27.77 -12.08
C GLY A 49 -17.88 -27.64 -11.69
N LEU A 50 -17.01 -28.40 -12.32
CA LEU A 50 -15.55 -28.33 -12.11
C LEU A 50 -14.97 -27.00 -12.57
N ALA A 51 -15.40 -26.49 -13.72
CA ALA A 51 -14.98 -25.19 -14.23
C ALA A 51 -15.40 -24.05 -13.28
N SER A 52 -16.65 -24.08 -12.80
CA SER A 52 -17.16 -23.10 -11.84
C SER A 52 -16.39 -23.10 -10.52
N ALA A 53 -16.04 -24.30 -10.00
CA ALA A 53 -15.23 -24.42 -8.78
C ALA A 53 -13.82 -23.83 -8.95
N ALA A 54 -13.20 -24.03 -10.12
CA ALA A 54 -11.87 -23.48 -10.42
C ALA A 54 -11.92 -21.93 -10.50
N ILE A 55 -12.95 -21.36 -11.13
CA ILE A 55 -13.16 -19.93 -11.23
C ILE A 55 -13.36 -19.29 -9.85
N MET A 56 -14.17 -19.92 -8.99
CA MET A 56 -14.36 -19.41 -7.61
C MET A 56 -13.07 -19.39 -6.80
N ARG A 57 -12.23 -20.40 -6.90
CA ARG A 57 -10.94 -20.42 -6.18
C ARG A 57 -10.03 -19.29 -6.66
N ASN A 58 -9.98 -19.06 -7.96
CA ASN A 58 -9.17 -17.97 -8.52
C ASN A 58 -9.70 -16.59 -8.12
N ALA A 59 -11.01 -16.39 -8.07
CA ALA A 59 -11.63 -15.15 -7.63
C ALA A 59 -11.28 -14.83 -6.16
N VAL A 60 -11.45 -15.78 -5.26
CA VAL A 60 -11.11 -15.62 -3.83
C VAL A 60 -9.62 -15.30 -3.63
N SER A 61 -8.73 -15.99 -4.35
CA SER A 61 -7.29 -15.71 -4.31
C SER A 61 -6.97 -14.31 -4.82
N GLY A 62 -7.63 -13.87 -5.89
CA GLY A 62 -7.49 -12.52 -6.44
C GLY A 62 -7.90 -11.44 -5.44
N ASP A 63 -9.01 -11.62 -4.77
CA ASP A 63 -9.50 -10.68 -3.75
C ASP A 63 -8.54 -10.57 -2.55
N GLN A 64 -7.97 -11.69 -2.10
CA GLN A 64 -6.97 -11.69 -1.03
C GLN A 64 -5.71 -10.91 -1.43
N VAL A 65 -5.19 -11.14 -2.64
CA VAL A 65 -4.02 -10.42 -3.16
C VAL A 65 -4.32 -8.94 -3.29
N ALA A 66 -5.48 -8.58 -3.83
CA ALA A 66 -5.89 -7.18 -4.00
C ALA A 66 -6.01 -6.47 -2.64
N ASN A 67 -6.61 -7.13 -1.64
CA ASN A 67 -6.73 -6.57 -0.29
C ASN A 67 -5.36 -6.40 0.37
N ASN A 68 -4.47 -7.39 0.28
CA ASN A 68 -3.11 -7.29 0.83
C ASN A 68 -2.32 -6.16 0.18
N ASN A 69 -2.40 -6.00 -1.14
CA ASN A 69 -1.76 -4.90 -1.85
C ASN A 69 -2.30 -3.54 -1.40
N ARG A 70 -3.62 -3.43 -1.20
CA ARG A 70 -4.25 -2.21 -0.69
C ARG A 70 -3.73 -1.87 0.70
N LEU A 71 -3.67 -2.82 1.63
CA LEU A 71 -3.18 -2.63 2.99
C LEU A 71 -1.71 -2.22 3.00
N GLN A 72 -0.88 -2.87 2.19
CA GLN A 72 0.53 -2.53 2.05
C GLN A 72 0.74 -1.13 1.45
N THR A 73 -0.05 -0.78 0.42
CA THR A 73 -0.01 0.57 -0.16
C THR A 73 -0.39 1.63 0.85
N GLN A 74 -1.43 1.40 1.64
CA GLN A 74 -1.86 2.30 2.71
C GLN A 74 -0.76 2.48 3.77
N ALA A 75 -0.16 1.39 4.24
CA ALA A 75 0.95 1.45 5.19
C ALA A 75 2.16 2.21 4.62
N SER A 76 2.47 2.01 3.34
CA SER A 76 3.54 2.71 2.64
C SER A 76 3.29 4.22 2.54
N GLN A 77 2.05 4.64 2.25
CA GLN A 77 1.67 6.06 2.20
C GLN A 77 1.86 6.73 3.56
N TYR A 78 1.43 6.09 4.66
CA TYR A 78 1.64 6.61 6.01
C TYR A 78 3.11 6.64 6.41
N ALA A 79 3.90 5.63 6.02
CA ALA A 79 5.35 5.63 6.26
C ALA A 79 6.05 6.78 5.52
N GLN A 80 5.69 7.01 4.26
CA GLN A 80 6.24 8.13 3.48
C GLN A 80 5.82 9.49 4.02
N LEU A 81 4.58 9.62 4.52
CA LEU A 81 4.11 10.84 5.16
C LEU A 81 4.95 11.14 6.41
N ALA A 82 5.15 10.15 7.29
CA ALA A 82 5.97 10.30 8.47
C ALA A 82 7.43 10.62 8.12
N LEU A 83 7.97 9.97 7.08
CA LEU A 83 9.33 10.25 6.61
C LEU A 83 9.49 11.70 6.18
N ARG A 84 8.55 12.21 5.37
CA ARG A 84 8.56 13.61 4.92
C ARG A 84 8.45 14.56 6.10
N PHE A 85 7.54 14.29 7.02
CA PHE A 85 7.36 15.08 8.23
C PHE A 85 8.67 15.21 9.01
N CYS A 86 9.35 14.10 9.32
CA CYS A 86 10.63 14.15 10.03
C CYS A 86 11.74 14.88 9.24
N ILE A 87 11.78 14.74 7.91
CA ILE A 87 12.72 15.49 7.06
C ILE A 87 12.42 17.00 7.12
N ASP A 88 11.16 17.39 7.10
CA ASP A 88 10.76 18.79 7.21
C ASP A 88 11.10 19.36 8.60
N GLN A 89 11.00 18.54 9.65
CA GLN A 89 11.43 18.93 11.00
C GLN A 89 12.94 19.22 11.10
N LEU A 90 13.79 18.60 10.28
CA LEU A 90 15.21 18.94 10.23
C LEU A 90 15.44 20.40 9.83
N GLN A 91 14.56 20.95 8.99
CA GLN A 91 14.67 22.33 8.49
C GLN A 91 14.11 23.38 9.45
N GLN A 92 13.41 22.95 10.51
CA GLN A 92 12.93 23.85 11.54
C GLN A 92 14.06 24.26 12.50
N ALA A 93 13.91 25.40 13.15
CA ALA A 93 14.79 25.77 14.25
C ALA A 93 14.65 24.75 15.40
N PRO A 94 15.73 24.42 16.12
CA PRO A 94 15.73 23.36 17.14
C PRO A 94 14.61 23.49 18.18
N GLU A 95 14.28 24.73 18.57
CA GLU A 95 13.24 25.05 19.55
C GLU A 95 11.81 24.85 19.02
N LEU A 96 11.64 24.80 17.71
CA LEU A 96 10.35 24.57 17.04
C LEU A 96 10.15 23.12 16.59
N ARG A 97 11.17 22.27 16.72
CA ARG A 97 11.08 20.87 16.33
C ARG A 97 10.23 20.08 17.32
N VAL A 98 9.16 19.50 16.84
CA VAL A 98 8.38 18.53 17.62
C VAL A 98 8.98 17.12 17.52
N ALA A 99 9.60 16.77 16.39
CA ALA A 99 10.38 15.54 16.24
C ALA A 99 11.85 15.81 16.57
N ARG A 100 12.38 15.08 17.53
CA ARG A 100 13.79 15.21 17.97
C ARG A 100 14.74 14.67 16.90
N VAL A 101 15.89 15.33 16.77
CA VAL A 101 17.05 14.78 16.07
C VAL A 101 17.98 14.19 17.12
N LEU A 102 18.27 12.90 17.00
CA LEU A 102 19.10 12.18 17.97
C LEU A 102 20.57 12.24 17.57
N PRO A 103 21.52 12.27 18.50
CA PRO A 103 22.90 12.02 18.21
C PRO A 103 23.08 10.55 17.80
N LEU A 104 24.21 10.24 17.17
CA LEU A 104 24.58 8.87 16.82
C LEU A 104 24.61 7.98 18.07
N ALA A 105 23.88 6.88 18.02
CA ALA A 105 23.90 5.85 19.05
C ALA A 105 24.50 4.53 18.53
N THR A 106 25.01 3.70 19.44
CA THR A 106 25.51 2.36 19.11
C THR A 106 24.89 1.35 20.07
N PRO A 107 24.00 0.45 19.60
CA PRO A 107 23.48 0.36 18.22
C PRO A 107 22.62 1.58 17.84
N PRO A 108 22.40 1.82 16.54
CA PRO A 108 21.55 2.92 16.07
C PRO A 108 20.15 2.87 16.70
N ALA A 109 19.64 4.02 17.11
CA ALA A 109 18.36 4.09 17.86
C ALA A 109 17.20 3.50 17.06
N TRP A 110 17.18 3.66 15.74
CA TRP A 110 16.12 3.14 14.87
C TRP A 110 16.07 1.60 14.81
N THR A 111 17.14 0.88 15.17
CA THR A 111 17.17 -0.59 15.20
C THR A 111 16.60 -1.19 16.48
N THR A 112 16.28 -0.35 17.46
CA THR A 112 15.84 -0.79 18.78
C THR A 112 14.34 -0.63 18.94
N GLN A 113 13.60 -1.71 19.19
CA GLN A 113 12.13 -1.67 19.44
C GLN A 113 11.73 -0.65 20.50
N ARG A 114 12.53 -0.52 21.55
CA ARG A 114 12.29 0.40 22.65
C ARG A 114 12.20 1.87 22.24
N SER A 115 12.88 2.23 21.18
CA SER A 115 12.85 3.60 20.61
C SER A 115 11.50 3.96 19.98
N TRP A 116 10.70 2.95 19.64
CA TRP A 116 9.42 3.09 18.97
C TRP A 116 8.21 2.77 19.84
N SER A 117 8.41 2.41 21.10
CA SER A 117 7.33 2.03 22.00
C SER A 117 7.04 3.15 22.99
N ASP A 118 5.76 3.40 23.24
CA ASP A 118 5.30 4.39 24.20
C ASP A 118 5.74 4.06 25.66
N SER A 119 5.95 2.77 25.92
CA SER A 119 6.44 2.28 27.23
C SER A 119 7.97 2.32 27.38
N GLY A 120 8.69 2.68 26.32
CA GLY A 120 10.15 2.72 26.29
C GLY A 120 10.73 4.13 26.35
N ALA A 121 11.87 4.31 25.72
CA ALA A 121 12.51 5.62 25.61
C ALA A 121 11.72 6.61 24.73
N ASN A 122 10.77 6.09 23.94
CA ASN A 122 9.92 6.82 22.98
C ASN A 122 10.70 7.92 22.23
N LEU A 123 11.78 7.50 21.58
CA LEU A 123 12.66 8.42 20.85
C LEU A 123 12.08 8.79 19.49
N GLY A 124 11.23 7.92 18.95
CA GLY A 124 10.50 8.15 17.70
C GLY A 124 9.31 9.10 17.93
N HIS A 125 9.15 10.05 17.04
CA HIS A 125 7.99 10.93 17.04
C HIS A 125 6.77 10.17 16.47
N THR A 126 5.68 10.12 17.23
CA THR A 126 4.39 9.61 16.77
C THR A 126 3.56 10.76 16.24
N LEU A 127 3.18 10.73 14.98
CA LEU A 127 2.46 11.81 14.34
C LEU A 127 1.08 11.99 14.96
N ALA A 128 0.80 13.22 15.42
CA ALA A 128 -0.51 13.60 15.89
C ALA A 128 -1.53 13.71 14.73
N ALA A 129 -2.80 13.70 15.06
CA ALA A 129 -3.90 13.84 14.10
C ALA A 129 -3.77 15.09 13.20
N ALA A 130 -3.37 16.20 13.79
CA ALA A 130 -3.16 17.47 13.08
C ALA A 130 -1.99 17.41 12.10
N GLU A 131 -0.95 16.64 12.40
CA GLU A 131 0.24 16.47 11.56
C GLU A 131 -0.02 15.53 10.38
N ILE A 132 -0.94 14.59 10.54
CA ILE A 132 -1.37 13.69 9.47
C ILE A 132 -2.23 14.44 8.44
N GLY A 133 -3.00 15.43 8.87
CA GLY A 133 -3.82 16.29 7.99
C GLY A 133 -4.92 15.54 7.23
N ALA A 134 -5.20 14.29 7.55
CA ALA A 134 -6.18 13.46 6.89
C ALA A 134 -7.54 13.53 7.61
N SER A 135 -8.62 13.51 6.85
CA SER A 135 -9.99 13.41 7.38
C SER A 135 -10.26 12.07 8.06
N VAL A 136 -9.53 11.02 7.65
CA VAL A 136 -9.60 9.67 8.25
C VAL A 136 -8.28 9.38 8.95
N GLN A 137 -8.35 9.23 10.25
CA GLN A 137 -7.19 8.92 11.08
C GLN A 137 -6.84 7.44 10.99
N PRO A 138 -5.54 7.08 10.86
CA PRO A 138 -5.13 5.69 10.97
C PRO A 138 -5.33 5.20 12.42
N ARG A 139 -5.68 3.92 12.58
CA ARG A 139 -5.86 3.33 13.91
C ARG A 139 -4.59 3.38 14.76
N VAL A 140 -3.46 3.15 14.12
CA VAL A 140 -2.13 3.30 14.71
C VAL A 140 -1.42 4.42 13.97
N PRO A 141 -1.08 5.52 14.65
CA PRO A 141 -0.42 6.66 14.02
C PRO A 141 0.96 6.26 13.47
N PRO A 142 1.37 6.82 12.31
CA PRO A 142 2.69 6.62 11.78
C PRO A 142 3.74 7.29 12.66
N GLN A 143 4.97 6.78 12.62
CA GLN A 143 6.05 7.24 13.45
C GLN A 143 7.31 7.49 12.62
N CYS A 144 8.12 8.42 13.07
CA CYS A 144 9.44 8.67 12.47
C CYS A 144 10.50 9.02 13.53
N LEU A 145 11.76 8.82 13.15
CA LEU A 145 12.93 9.10 13.97
C LEU A 145 14.06 9.61 13.09
N ALA A 146 14.72 10.67 13.50
CA ALA A 146 15.91 11.21 12.84
C ALA A 146 17.13 11.05 13.75
N GLU A 147 18.23 10.53 13.19
CA GLU A 147 19.47 10.26 13.92
C GLU A 147 20.70 10.72 13.11
N ALA A 148 21.66 11.35 13.75
CA ALA A 148 22.93 11.72 13.14
C ALA A 148 23.73 10.45 12.79
N THR A 149 24.54 10.52 11.76
CA THR A 149 25.43 9.42 11.34
C THR A 149 26.90 9.73 11.73
N SER A 150 27.79 8.79 11.45
CA SER A 150 29.24 8.99 11.60
C SER A 150 29.83 9.97 10.57
N LEU A 151 29.05 10.35 9.56
CA LEU A 151 29.45 11.33 8.56
C LEU A 151 28.98 12.73 8.98
N PRO A 152 29.77 13.78 8.72
CA PRO A 152 29.33 15.14 9.01
C PRO A 152 28.11 15.51 8.17
N ASP A 153 27.16 16.22 8.79
CA ASP A 153 25.95 16.75 8.14
C ASP A 153 25.06 15.68 7.47
N VAL A 154 25.24 14.40 7.82
CA VAL A 154 24.44 13.29 7.27
C VAL A 154 23.57 12.70 8.37
N TYR A 155 22.28 12.60 8.10
CA TYR A 155 21.26 12.09 9.02
C TYR A 155 20.56 10.89 8.39
N THR A 156 20.24 9.91 9.23
CA THR A 156 19.34 8.82 8.87
C THR A 156 17.97 9.12 9.43
N VAL A 157 16.98 9.22 8.56
CA VAL A 157 15.57 9.37 8.94
C VAL A 157 14.86 8.07 8.65
N THR A 158 14.35 7.42 9.70
CA THR A 158 13.59 6.17 9.58
C THR A 158 12.15 6.45 9.96
N ALA A 159 11.21 5.91 9.20
CA ALA A 159 9.80 6.03 9.45
C ALA A 159 9.08 4.70 9.27
N ARG A 160 7.98 4.52 10.01
CA ARG A 160 7.09 3.39 9.86
C ARG A 160 5.64 3.83 9.74
N GLY A 161 4.91 3.14 8.88
CA GLY A 161 3.49 3.35 8.71
C GLY A 161 2.74 2.03 8.79
N PHE A 162 1.45 2.12 9.10
CA PHE A 162 0.63 0.96 9.41
C PHE A 162 -0.65 0.99 8.58
N SER A 163 -1.16 -0.19 8.22
CA SER A 163 -2.48 -0.33 7.63
C SER A 163 -3.59 -0.15 8.66
N SER A 164 -4.81 0.08 8.20
CA SER A 164 -5.97 0.34 9.08
C SER A 164 -6.34 -0.83 10.00
N ASP A 165 -5.99 -2.06 9.62
CA ASP A 165 -6.26 -3.30 10.38
C ASP A 165 -5.02 -3.79 11.18
N PHE A 166 -3.96 -2.99 11.22
CA PHE A 166 -2.72 -3.35 11.91
C PHE A 166 -2.95 -3.63 13.40
N LYS A 167 -2.42 -4.75 13.85
CA LYS A 167 -2.30 -5.13 15.26
C LYS A 167 -0.94 -5.76 15.49
N ALA A 168 -0.27 -5.30 16.51
CA ALA A 168 0.97 -5.88 16.99
C ALA A 168 0.72 -6.82 18.19
N ASP A 169 1.63 -7.75 18.38
CA ASP A 169 1.72 -8.50 19.62
C ASP A 169 2.20 -7.56 20.74
N ALA A 170 1.52 -7.58 21.87
CA ALA A 170 1.82 -6.67 22.98
C ALA A 170 3.19 -6.96 23.64
N SER A 171 3.69 -8.20 23.52
CA SER A 171 4.94 -8.62 24.16
C SER A 171 6.15 -8.49 23.24
N THR A 172 5.99 -8.84 21.97
CA THR A 172 7.09 -8.88 21.00
C THR A 172 7.10 -7.72 20.02
N GLY A 173 5.99 -6.96 19.90
CA GLY A 173 5.83 -5.94 18.88
C GLY A 173 5.66 -6.49 17.46
N ALA A 174 5.70 -7.80 17.29
CA ALA A 174 5.56 -8.44 15.98
C ALA A 174 4.17 -8.21 15.38
N THR A 175 4.10 -8.06 14.08
CA THR A 175 2.83 -7.88 13.36
C THR A 175 1.99 -9.15 13.44
N ARG A 176 0.79 -9.05 14.04
CA ARG A 176 -0.21 -10.13 14.06
C ARG A 176 -1.17 -10.06 12.89
N THR A 177 -1.64 -8.88 12.56
CA THR A 177 -2.55 -8.64 11.43
C THR A 177 -2.20 -7.31 10.77
N GLY A 178 -2.59 -7.16 9.51
CA GLY A 178 -2.32 -5.98 8.72
C GLY A 178 -0.90 -5.90 8.20
N SER A 179 -0.49 -4.72 7.78
CA SER A 179 0.83 -4.44 7.22
C SER A 179 1.51 -3.31 7.98
N ALA A 180 2.80 -3.48 8.26
CA ALA A 180 3.71 -2.43 8.68
C ALA A 180 4.78 -2.24 7.61
N VAL A 181 5.01 -1.01 7.19
CA VAL A 181 6.02 -0.66 6.20
C VAL A 181 7.04 0.27 6.82
N TRP A 182 8.29 -0.05 6.61
CA TRP A 182 9.44 0.72 7.05
C TRP A 182 10.10 1.39 5.87
N VAL A 183 10.35 2.68 5.98
CA VAL A 183 11.10 3.47 4.98
C VAL A 183 12.20 4.22 5.68
N GLN A 184 13.32 4.35 5.00
CA GLN A 184 14.49 5.03 5.52
C GLN A 184 15.04 5.97 4.46
N ALA A 185 15.47 7.15 4.86
CA ALA A 185 16.18 8.09 4.01
C ALA A 185 17.50 8.48 4.66
N THR A 186 18.54 8.54 3.85
CA THR A 186 19.79 9.23 4.18
C THR A 186 19.70 10.64 3.63
N VAL A 187 19.89 11.62 4.49
CA VAL A 187 19.69 13.04 4.21
C VAL A 187 20.99 13.77 4.48
N HIS A 188 21.54 14.45 3.47
CA HIS A 188 22.61 15.40 3.65
C HIS A 188 21.99 16.78 3.93
N ALA A 189 22.22 17.26 5.15
CA ALA A 189 21.59 18.47 5.65
C ALA A 189 22.58 19.28 6.51
N PRO A 190 23.46 20.08 5.89
CA PRO A 190 24.39 20.93 6.62
C PRO A 190 23.65 21.95 7.50
N GLY A 191 24.17 22.15 8.70
CA GLY A 191 23.71 23.15 9.63
C GLY A 191 24.25 24.55 9.30
N GLU A 192 23.74 25.57 10.01
CA GLU A 192 24.24 26.94 9.95
C GLU A 192 25.64 27.06 10.57
N ALA A 193 25.96 26.19 11.52
CA ALA A 193 27.27 26.09 12.15
C ALA A 193 27.79 24.65 12.03
N PRO A 194 29.11 24.47 11.81
CA PRO A 194 29.72 23.15 11.76
C PRO A 194 29.52 22.41 13.09
N ALA A 195 29.16 21.14 12.99
CA ALA A 195 29.05 20.26 14.16
C ALA A 195 29.95 19.04 13.97
N PRO A 196 30.50 18.48 15.04
CA PRO A 196 31.24 17.23 14.96
C PRO A 196 30.41 16.09 14.41
N PRO A 197 30.98 15.13 13.69
CA PRO A 197 30.30 13.94 13.22
C PRO A 197 29.55 13.23 14.37
N GLY A 198 28.37 12.69 14.11
CA GLY A 198 27.55 12.01 15.12
C GLY A 198 26.80 12.92 16.08
N THR A 199 26.94 14.22 15.98
CA THR A 199 26.25 15.22 16.82
C THR A 199 25.17 15.95 16.06
N VAL A 200 24.28 16.62 16.81
CA VAL A 200 23.22 17.46 16.23
C VAL A 200 23.65 18.90 16.31
N PRO A 201 23.71 19.65 15.19
CA PRO A 201 24.08 21.05 15.22
C PRO A 201 22.99 21.90 15.91
N PRO A 202 23.37 23.01 16.55
CA PRO A 202 22.46 23.85 17.32
C PRO A 202 21.48 24.68 16.47
N GLY A 203 21.76 24.82 15.16
CA GLY A 203 20.96 25.63 14.25
C GLY A 203 19.99 24.85 13.37
N ARG A 204 19.43 25.56 12.40
CA ARG A 204 18.61 24.97 11.35
C ARG A 204 19.48 24.13 10.41
N LEU A 205 18.89 23.06 9.87
CA LEU A 205 19.51 22.22 8.87
C LEU A 205 18.94 22.55 7.48
N SER A 206 19.77 22.54 6.47
CA SER A 206 19.38 22.78 5.09
C SER A 206 19.49 21.50 4.27
N VAL A 207 18.38 20.82 4.04
CA VAL A 207 18.36 19.58 3.26
C VAL A 207 18.83 19.85 1.83
N ARG A 208 19.97 19.26 1.44
CA ARG A 208 20.58 19.37 0.11
C ARG A 208 20.25 18.18 -0.76
N GLU A 209 20.48 16.97 -0.20
CA GLU A 209 20.30 15.72 -0.90
C GLU A 209 19.57 14.72 0.00
N ARG A 210 18.80 13.84 -0.62
CA ARG A 210 18.15 12.74 0.07
C ARG A 210 18.10 11.51 -0.82
N THR A 211 18.41 10.37 -0.24
CA THR A 211 18.20 9.06 -0.86
C THR A 211 17.34 8.24 0.07
N TRP A 212 16.32 7.60 -0.45
CA TRP A 212 15.39 6.81 0.36
C TRP A 212 15.33 5.36 -0.13
N GLN A 213 15.02 4.47 0.78
CA GLN A 213 14.82 3.05 0.51
C GLN A 213 13.70 2.50 1.40
N GLN A 214 13.03 1.45 0.91
CA GLN A 214 12.12 0.67 1.74
C GLN A 214 12.92 -0.45 2.40
N LEU A 215 12.76 -0.62 3.71
CA LEU A 215 13.34 -1.75 4.42
C LEU A 215 12.40 -2.95 4.25
N LEU A 216 12.90 -4.01 3.63
CA LEU A 216 12.12 -5.23 3.38
C LEU A 216 11.95 -6.07 4.66
N THR A 217 12.90 -5.97 5.57
CA THR A 217 12.87 -6.63 6.88
C THR A 217 12.71 -5.60 7.98
N PRO A 218 11.79 -5.82 8.95
CA PRO A 218 11.74 -5.00 10.15
C PRO A 218 13.10 -5.01 10.85
N PRO A 219 13.52 -3.90 11.48
CA PRO A 219 14.81 -3.83 12.16
C PRO A 219 14.85 -4.65 13.47
N PHE A 220 13.69 -5.11 13.96
CA PHE A 220 13.53 -5.93 15.17
C PHE A 220 12.25 -6.79 15.07
#